data_5d54f3fccdf41c167c12a95d4670ca92
#
_entry.id   5d54f3fccdf41c167c12a95d4670ca92
#
_cell.length_a   1.000
_cell.length_b   1.000
_cell.length_c   1.000
_cell.angle_alpha   90.00
_cell.angle_beta   90.00
_cell.angle_gamma   90.00
#
_symmetry.space_group_name_H-M   'P 1'
#
loop_
_entity.id
_entity.type
_entity.pdbx_description
1 polymer ?
#
loop_
_entity_poly.entity_id
_entity_poly.type
_entity_poly.pdbx_seq_one_letter_code
_entity_poly.pdbx_strand_id
1 'polypeptide(L)'
;MSEENAGSLILPAKTVAELERLMGKGEKVNIAFNDRQAAFEIGLDEAGDSGLVDHLYLVSKIVEGNYPNYRQVIPKETEHRVKIERELMLECVHRAALVTSDKSNSVKIKISKNLLEISGQSTEYGESHESMAIAYDGPEVQVAFNPQFLMEPLKALTKDEVFFEFKDELSPGLFKTLDNFICVIMPLRLN
;
A
#
# COMPACT_ATOMS: atom_id res chain seq x y z
N MET A 1 -18.73 20.82 -7.84
CA MET A 1 -17.61 21.52 -7.17
C MET A 1 -17.29 22.72 -8.04
N SER A 2 -17.41 23.92 -7.52
CA SER A 2 -17.00 25.11 -8.25
C SER A 2 -15.46 25.16 -8.22
N GLU A 3 -14.84 25.40 -9.38
CA GLU A 3 -13.37 25.49 -9.54
C GLU A 3 -12.72 26.64 -8.72
N GLU A 4 -13.53 27.51 -8.13
CA GLU A 4 -13.07 28.68 -7.39
C GLU A 4 -12.40 28.39 -6.03
N ASN A 5 -12.45 27.14 -5.53
CA ASN A 5 -11.89 26.72 -4.23
C ASN A 5 -10.96 25.51 -4.32
N ALA A 6 -10.29 25.30 -5.45
CA ALA A 6 -9.30 24.23 -5.57
C ALA A 6 -8.04 24.60 -4.78
N GLY A 7 -7.71 23.80 -3.78
CA GLY A 7 -6.50 23.93 -2.98
C GLY A 7 -5.79 22.59 -2.81
N SER A 8 -4.53 22.64 -2.44
CA SER A 8 -3.74 21.44 -2.10
C SER A 8 -3.26 21.57 -0.67
N LEU A 9 -3.47 20.50 0.12
CA LEU A 9 -3.02 20.43 1.51
C LEU A 9 -2.49 19.04 1.83
N ILE A 10 -1.57 18.98 2.77
CA ILE A 10 -1.02 17.72 3.27
C ILE A 10 -1.65 17.44 4.62
N LEU A 11 -2.32 16.28 4.73
CA LEU A 11 -2.96 15.84 5.97
C LEU A 11 -2.12 14.73 6.63
N PRO A 12 -2.10 14.67 7.98
CA PRO A 12 -1.57 13.50 8.68
C PRO A 12 -2.34 12.23 8.30
N ALA A 13 -1.63 11.11 8.14
CA ALA A 13 -2.24 9.82 7.80
C ALA A 13 -3.37 9.42 8.76
N LYS A 14 -3.20 9.72 10.07
CA LYS A 14 -4.25 9.49 11.08
C LYS A 14 -5.54 10.27 10.78
N THR A 15 -5.42 11.51 10.31
CA THR A 15 -6.57 12.33 9.92
C THR A 15 -7.28 11.74 8.71
N VAL A 16 -6.51 11.25 7.72
CA VAL A 16 -7.07 10.61 6.52
C VAL A 16 -7.84 9.35 6.89
N ALA A 17 -7.25 8.48 7.72
CA ALA A 17 -7.91 7.25 8.17
C ALA A 17 -9.20 7.53 8.98
N GLU A 18 -9.18 8.53 9.84
CA GLU A 18 -10.38 8.93 10.59
C GLU A 18 -11.45 9.55 9.70
N LEU A 19 -11.05 10.35 8.72
CA LEU A 19 -11.96 10.93 7.74
C LEU A 19 -12.63 9.82 6.90
N GLU A 20 -11.87 8.86 6.42
CA GLU A 20 -12.39 7.69 5.70
C GLU A 20 -13.44 6.93 6.52
N ARG A 21 -13.15 6.66 7.79
CA ARG A 21 -14.09 6.01 8.72
C ARG A 21 -15.37 6.79 8.93
N LEU A 22 -15.29 8.13 9.00
CA LEU A 22 -16.44 9.01 9.24
C LEU A 22 -17.26 9.24 7.98
N MET A 23 -16.63 9.31 6.80
CA MET A 23 -17.32 9.52 5.52
C MET A 23 -18.30 8.40 5.18
N GLY A 24 -18.09 7.19 5.68
CA GLY A 24 -19.04 6.08 5.53
C GLY A 24 -20.39 6.27 6.25
N LYS A 25 -20.53 7.38 7.03
CA LYS A 25 -21.74 7.70 7.80
C LYS A 25 -22.57 8.83 7.21
N GLY A 26 -22.13 9.44 6.11
CA GLY A 26 -22.83 10.57 5.51
C GLY A 26 -22.58 10.71 4.01
N GLU A 27 -23.45 11.44 3.31
CA GLU A 27 -23.39 11.61 1.84
C GLU A 27 -22.51 12.76 1.40
N LYS A 28 -22.32 13.76 2.26
CA LYS A 28 -21.60 14.99 1.91
C LYS A 28 -20.57 15.35 2.97
N VAL A 29 -19.42 15.85 2.51
CA VAL A 29 -18.42 16.46 3.36
C VAL A 29 -18.15 17.89 2.87
N ASN A 30 -18.27 18.86 3.78
CA ASN A 30 -17.83 20.22 3.55
C ASN A 30 -16.40 20.37 4.10
N ILE A 31 -15.50 20.90 3.28
CA ILE A 31 -14.10 21.06 3.63
C ILE A 31 -13.77 22.53 3.66
N ALA A 32 -13.32 23.01 4.81
CA ALA A 32 -12.77 24.37 4.99
C ALA A 32 -11.31 24.25 5.46
N PHE A 33 -10.42 25.04 4.91
CA PHE A 33 -9.02 25.01 5.31
C PHE A 33 -8.36 26.39 5.20
N ASN A 34 -7.31 26.56 5.97
CA ASN A 34 -6.37 27.67 5.89
C ASN A 34 -4.93 27.12 5.92
N ASP A 35 -3.93 27.98 6.04
CA ASP A 35 -2.52 27.62 6.02
C ASP A 35 -2.07 26.70 7.19
N ARG A 36 -2.92 26.48 8.20
CA ARG A 36 -2.55 25.74 9.43
C ARG A 36 -3.48 24.58 9.76
N GLN A 37 -4.73 24.66 9.35
CA GLN A 37 -5.76 23.71 9.77
C GLN A 37 -6.73 23.40 8.63
N ALA A 38 -7.27 22.19 8.66
CA ALA A 38 -8.40 21.78 7.84
C ALA A 38 -9.55 21.31 8.75
N ALA A 39 -10.76 21.69 8.42
CA ALA A 39 -11.99 21.27 9.08
C ALA A 39 -12.88 20.53 8.07
N PHE A 40 -13.42 19.42 8.49
CA PHE A 40 -14.32 18.57 7.74
C PHE A 40 -15.65 18.49 8.49
N GLU A 41 -16.72 18.89 7.84
CA GLU A 41 -18.09 18.77 8.35
C GLU A 41 -18.80 17.71 7.52
N ILE A 42 -19.28 16.65 8.17
CA ILE A 42 -19.94 15.52 7.56
C ILE A 42 -21.40 15.54 7.99
N GLY A 43 -22.31 15.79 7.05
CA GLY A 43 -23.75 15.72 7.30
C GLY A 43 -24.18 14.25 7.37
N LEU A 44 -24.96 13.88 8.38
CA LEU A 44 -25.49 12.54 8.56
C LEU A 44 -26.86 12.45 7.88
N ASP A 45 -27.11 11.34 7.13
CA ASP A 45 -28.31 11.19 6.29
C ASP A 45 -29.59 10.96 7.09
N GLU A 46 -29.47 10.45 8.29
CA GLU A 46 -30.56 10.37 9.26
C GLU A 46 -29.96 10.56 10.64
N ALA A 47 -30.66 11.24 11.52
CA ALA A 47 -30.39 11.19 12.95
C ALA A 47 -30.42 9.71 13.34
N GLY A 48 -29.24 9.07 13.33
CA GLY A 48 -29.15 7.66 13.69
C GLY A 48 -29.85 7.45 15.01
N ASP A 49 -30.18 6.22 15.35
CA ASP A 49 -30.95 5.77 16.51
C ASP A 49 -30.61 6.46 17.88
N SER A 50 -29.56 7.32 17.89
CA SER A 50 -29.13 8.16 19.01
C SER A 50 -29.76 9.54 19.04
N GLY A 51 -30.42 10.02 17.97
CA GLY A 51 -31.21 11.27 17.95
C GLY A 51 -30.50 12.57 18.34
N LEU A 52 -29.17 12.61 18.40
CA LEU A 52 -28.45 13.69 19.08
C LEU A 52 -27.50 14.48 18.19
N VAL A 53 -27.20 14.06 16.95
CA VAL A 53 -26.17 14.73 16.12
C VAL A 53 -26.54 14.72 14.64
N ASP A 54 -26.73 15.90 14.06
CA ASP A 54 -26.96 16.05 12.61
C ASP A 54 -25.68 16.15 11.81
N HIS A 55 -24.56 16.47 12.46
CA HIS A 55 -23.26 16.71 11.83
C HIS A 55 -22.10 16.19 12.67
N LEU A 56 -21.07 15.68 12.01
CA LEU A 56 -19.79 15.35 12.61
C LEU A 56 -18.73 16.36 12.14
N TYR A 57 -17.93 16.83 13.08
CA TYR A 57 -16.83 17.75 12.80
C TYR A 57 -15.49 17.08 13.10
N LEU A 58 -14.60 17.06 12.10
CA LEU A 58 -13.21 16.65 12.27
C LEU A 58 -12.31 17.84 11.95
N VAL A 59 -11.48 18.24 12.90
CA VAL A 59 -10.49 19.32 12.70
C VAL A 59 -9.10 18.76 12.86
N SER A 60 -8.21 19.08 11.94
CA SER A 60 -6.83 18.65 11.94
C SER A 60 -5.87 19.78 11.62
N LYS A 61 -4.68 19.73 12.19
CA LYS A 61 -3.56 20.53 11.68
C LYS A 61 -3.12 19.94 10.33
N ILE A 62 -2.70 20.81 9.42
CA ILE A 62 -2.04 20.39 8.20
C ILE A 62 -0.55 20.14 8.45
N VAL A 63 0.08 19.35 7.58
CA VAL A 63 1.52 19.14 7.59
C VAL A 63 2.16 20.21 6.73
N GLU A 64 3.06 21.01 7.33
CA GLU A 64 3.81 22.04 6.61
C GLU A 64 4.86 21.41 5.71
N GLY A 65 5.09 21.98 4.53
CA GLY A 65 6.13 21.57 3.59
C GLY A 65 5.59 21.19 2.21
N ASN A 66 6.50 20.78 1.35
CA ASN A 66 6.18 20.31 0.01
C ASN A 66 6.01 18.80 0.00
N TYR A 67 4.94 18.31 -0.60
CA TYR A 67 4.77 16.88 -0.81
C TYR A 67 5.88 16.36 -1.76
N PRO A 68 6.56 15.25 -1.42
CA PRO A 68 7.61 14.69 -2.26
C PRO A 68 7.09 14.37 -3.67
N ASN A 69 7.92 14.59 -4.68
CA ASN A 69 7.57 14.25 -6.05
C ASN A 69 7.63 12.73 -6.26
N TYR A 70 6.55 12.03 -5.92
CA TYR A 70 6.43 10.57 -6.04
C TYR A 70 6.62 10.05 -7.47
N ARG A 71 6.39 10.89 -8.49
CA ARG A 71 6.60 10.50 -9.90
C ARG A 71 8.05 10.19 -10.22
N GLN A 72 9.00 10.74 -9.44
CA GLN A 72 10.43 10.49 -9.62
C GLN A 72 10.86 9.10 -9.11
N VAL A 73 10.08 8.49 -8.21
CA VAL A 73 10.38 7.15 -7.68
C VAL A 73 9.73 6.03 -8.48
N ILE A 74 8.83 6.35 -9.41
CA ILE A 74 8.23 5.37 -10.31
C ILE A 74 9.26 5.06 -11.40
N PRO A 75 9.77 3.82 -11.50
CA PRO A 75 10.68 3.42 -12.57
C PRO A 75 10.04 3.67 -13.93
N LYS A 76 10.80 4.29 -14.84
CA LYS A 76 10.33 4.53 -16.21
C LYS A 76 10.29 3.23 -17.03
N GLU A 77 11.19 2.31 -16.71
CA GLU A 77 11.35 1.03 -17.40
C GLU A 77 11.56 -0.08 -16.38
N THR A 78 10.97 -1.22 -16.65
CA THR A 78 11.17 -2.48 -15.95
C THR A 78 11.58 -3.53 -16.97
N GLU A 79 12.50 -4.43 -16.60
CA GLU A 79 13.01 -5.43 -17.54
C GLU A 79 12.25 -6.75 -17.45
N HIS A 80 11.64 -7.00 -16.30
CA HIS A 80 10.95 -8.25 -16.00
C HIS A 80 9.54 -7.99 -15.51
N ARG A 81 8.62 -8.85 -15.91
CA ARG A 81 7.22 -8.81 -15.50
C ARG A 81 6.71 -10.21 -15.25
N VAL A 82 6.11 -10.41 -14.08
CA VAL A 82 5.52 -11.67 -13.67
C VAL A 82 4.05 -11.45 -13.35
N LYS A 83 3.18 -12.30 -13.89
CA LYS A 83 1.76 -12.35 -13.51
C LYS A 83 1.61 -13.26 -12.31
N ILE A 84 0.93 -12.78 -11.27
CA ILE A 84 0.79 -13.44 -9.98
C ILE A 84 -0.68 -13.47 -9.59
N GLU A 85 -1.15 -14.58 -9.05
CA GLU A 85 -2.43 -14.67 -8.36
C GLU A 85 -2.36 -13.89 -7.04
N ARG A 86 -3.21 -12.89 -6.89
CA ARG A 86 -3.19 -11.93 -5.79
C ARG A 86 -3.37 -12.57 -4.42
N GLU A 87 -4.42 -13.39 -4.28
CA GLU A 87 -4.76 -14.04 -3.00
C GLU A 87 -3.65 -14.99 -2.55
N LEU A 88 -3.17 -15.84 -3.46
CA LEU A 88 -2.08 -16.78 -3.17
C LEU A 88 -0.81 -16.04 -2.76
N MET A 89 -0.46 -14.94 -3.46
CA MET A 89 0.69 -14.11 -3.09
C MET A 89 0.53 -13.51 -1.70
N LEU A 90 -0.66 -12.96 -1.40
CA LEU A 90 -0.97 -12.39 -0.10
C LEU A 90 -0.83 -13.42 1.03
N GLU A 91 -1.36 -14.62 0.85
CA GLU A 91 -1.25 -15.71 1.81
C GLU A 91 0.19 -16.18 2.02
N CYS A 92 0.96 -16.37 0.94
CA CYS A 92 2.36 -16.78 1.02
C CYS A 92 3.20 -15.72 1.76
N VAL A 93 3.04 -14.43 1.43
CA VAL A 93 3.73 -13.35 2.14
C VAL A 93 3.33 -13.32 3.62
N HIS A 94 2.02 -13.48 3.90
CA HIS A 94 1.54 -13.49 5.28
C HIS A 94 2.16 -14.64 6.09
N ARG A 95 2.17 -15.87 5.58
CA ARG A 95 2.78 -17.02 6.27
C ARG A 95 4.29 -16.84 6.46
N ALA A 96 5.01 -16.38 5.43
CA ALA A 96 6.43 -16.09 5.56
C ALA A 96 6.73 -14.98 6.58
N ALA A 97 5.84 -14.02 6.73
CA ALA A 97 5.98 -12.94 7.71
C ALA A 97 5.82 -13.39 9.17
N LEU A 98 5.10 -14.50 9.43
CA LEU A 98 4.87 -14.97 10.81
C LEU A 98 6.14 -15.35 11.55
N VAL A 99 7.19 -15.74 10.85
CA VAL A 99 8.49 -16.09 11.45
C VAL A 99 9.47 -14.94 11.45
N THR A 100 9.11 -13.76 10.94
CA THR A 100 9.97 -12.57 11.00
C THR A 100 9.85 -11.90 12.37
N SER A 101 10.90 -11.23 12.81
CA SER A 101 10.91 -10.47 14.06
C SER A 101 10.87 -8.97 13.79
N ASP A 102 10.53 -8.16 14.80
CA ASP A 102 10.57 -6.70 14.71
C ASP A 102 11.95 -6.15 14.28
N LYS A 103 13.02 -6.89 14.59
CA LYS A 103 14.40 -6.53 14.21
C LYS A 103 14.75 -6.90 12.77
N SER A 104 14.09 -7.92 12.23
CA SER A 104 14.33 -8.46 10.88
C SER A 104 13.00 -8.59 10.13
N ASN A 105 12.26 -7.48 10.05
CA ASN A 105 10.97 -7.43 9.39
C ASN A 105 11.16 -7.43 7.86
N SER A 106 11.66 -8.56 7.35
CA SER A 106 11.93 -8.75 5.93
C SER A 106 11.57 -10.16 5.47
N VAL A 107 11.00 -10.25 4.28
CA VAL A 107 10.86 -11.48 3.52
C VAL A 107 11.68 -11.38 2.26
N LYS A 108 12.27 -12.51 1.82
CA LYS A 108 12.99 -12.62 0.55
C LYS A 108 12.06 -13.21 -0.49
N ILE A 109 11.98 -12.56 -1.63
CA ILE A 109 11.31 -13.07 -2.84
C ILE A 109 12.39 -13.50 -3.81
N LYS A 110 12.39 -14.76 -4.17
CA LYS A 110 13.26 -15.33 -5.20
C LYS A 110 12.41 -15.72 -6.40
N ILE A 111 12.74 -15.18 -7.55
CA ILE A 111 12.06 -15.46 -8.81
C ILE A 111 13.05 -16.21 -9.69
N SER A 112 12.65 -17.38 -10.12
CA SER A 112 13.40 -18.24 -11.03
C SER A 112 12.49 -18.81 -12.10
N LYS A 113 13.00 -19.64 -12.98
CA LYS A 113 12.22 -20.20 -14.10
C LYS A 113 10.98 -20.93 -13.58
N ASN A 114 9.80 -20.39 -13.90
CA ASN A 114 8.48 -20.89 -13.56
C ASN A 114 8.19 -21.03 -12.05
N LEU A 115 9.00 -20.40 -11.19
CA LEU A 115 8.89 -20.53 -9.76
C LEU A 115 9.12 -19.18 -9.07
N LEU A 116 8.25 -18.83 -8.13
CA LEU A 116 8.42 -17.75 -7.17
C LEU A 116 8.44 -18.37 -5.78
N GLU A 117 9.51 -18.10 -5.04
CA GLU A 117 9.70 -18.53 -3.66
C GLU A 117 9.70 -17.32 -2.74
N ILE A 118 9.07 -17.46 -1.57
CA ILE A 118 9.05 -16.43 -0.53
C ILE A 118 9.56 -17.06 0.74
N SER A 119 10.54 -16.47 1.38
CA SER A 119 11.08 -16.96 2.63
C SER A 119 11.19 -15.88 3.68
N GLY A 120 10.88 -16.25 4.91
CA GLY A 120 11.10 -15.46 6.12
C GLY A 120 12.01 -16.22 7.08
N GLN A 121 12.83 -15.50 7.85
CA GLN A 121 13.76 -16.11 8.80
C GLN A 121 13.96 -15.22 10.03
N SER A 122 13.98 -15.82 11.19
CA SER A 122 14.49 -15.19 12.41
C SER A 122 15.17 -16.21 13.32
N THR A 123 16.04 -15.73 14.19
CA THR A 123 16.70 -16.58 15.20
C THR A 123 15.77 -17.05 16.31
N GLU A 124 14.64 -16.39 16.48
CA GLU A 124 13.68 -16.67 17.56
C GLU A 124 12.57 -17.65 17.10
N TYR A 125 12.11 -17.54 15.86
CA TYR A 125 10.95 -18.26 15.36
C TYR A 125 11.27 -19.28 14.26
N GLY A 126 12.55 -19.33 13.80
CA GLY A 126 12.99 -20.26 12.75
C GLY A 126 12.79 -19.69 11.35
N GLU A 127 12.42 -20.54 10.40
CA GLU A 127 12.28 -20.18 8.99
C GLU A 127 10.98 -20.69 8.37
N SER A 128 10.48 -19.96 7.39
CA SER A 128 9.34 -20.33 6.56
C SER A 128 9.73 -20.25 5.08
N HIS A 129 9.27 -21.21 4.31
CA HIS A 129 9.45 -21.26 2.86
C HIS A 129 8.10 -21.52 2.19
N GLU A 130 7.73 -20.60 1.33
CA GLU A 130 6.52 -20.65 0.52
C GLU A 130 6.91 -20.64 -0.95
N SER A 131 6.11 -21.27 -1.80
CA SER A 131 6.36 -21.27 -3.24
C SER A 131 5.08 -21.23 -4.04
N MET A 132 5.14 -20.63 -5.21
CA MET A 132 4.06 -20.63 -6.19
C MET A 132 4.60 -20.76 -7.61
N ALA A 133 3.83 -21.42 -8.46
CA ALA A 133 4.12 -21.51 -9.88
C ALA A 133 3.78 -20.18 -10.57
N ILE A 134 4.68 -19.73 -11.41
CA ILE A 134 4.53 -18.53 -12.23
C ILE A 134 4.94 -18.78 -13.66
N ALA A 135 4.53 -17.97 -14.61
CA ALA A 135 5.03 -17.98 -15.97
C ALA A 135 6.20 -16.99 -16.09
N TYR A 136 7.42 -17.51 -15.98
CA TYR A 136 8.65 -16.71 -16.05
C TYR A 136 9.82 -17.56 -16.59
N ASP A 137 10.61 -16.99 -17.50
CA ASP A 137 11.78 -17.65 -18.10
C ASP A 137 13.04 -16.75 -18.11
N GLY A 138 12.97 -15.62 -17.40
CA GLY A 138 14.09 -14.68 -17.25
C GLY A 138 15.16 -15.16 -16.24
N PRO A 139 16.17 -14.33 -15.98
CA PRO A 139 17.23 -14.61 -15.02
C PRO A 139 16.69 -14.76 -13.61
N GLU A 140 17.42 -15.52 -12.79
CA GLU A 140 17.12 -15.61 -11.36
C GLU A 140 17.39 -14.28 -10.67
N VAL A 141 16.43 -13.79 -9.91
CA VAL A 141 16.53 -12.55 -9.12
C VAL A 141 16.02 -12.82 -7.71
N GLN A 142 16.74 -12.29 -6.72
CA GLN A 142 16.36 -12.37 -5.32
C GLN A 142 16.33 -11.00 -4.69
N VAL A 143 15.20 -10.61 -4.12
CA VAL A 143 14.95 -9.27 -3.54
C VAL A 143 14.32 -9.41 -2.17
N ALA A 144 14.72 -8.58 -1.22
CA ALA A 144 14.09 -8.52 0.09
C ALA A 144 13.16 -7.31 0.22
N PHE A 145 12.02 -7.52 0.87
CA PHE A 145 11.04 -6.47 1.13
C PHE A 145 10.49 -6.54 2.56
N ASN A 146 10.00 -5.42 3.03
CA ASN A 146 9.13 -5.43 4.21
C ASN A 146 7.80 -6.11 3.83
N PRO A 147 7.40 -7.19 4.53
CA PRO A 147 6.18 -7.94 4.20
C PRO A 147 4.91 -7.08 4.29
N GLN A 148 4.85 -6.12 5.18
CA GLN A 148 3.72 -5.20 5.31
C GLN A 148 3.49 -4.43 4.00
N PHE A 149 4.56 -3.89 3.41
CA PHE A 149 4.47 -3.12 2.16
C PHE A 149 4.11 -3.99 0.95
N LEU A 150 4.37 -5.30 1.00
CA LEU A 150 3.88 -6.25 0.01
C LEU A 150 2.40 -6.55 0.21
N MET A 151 1.95 -6.74 1.45
CA MET A 151 0.58 -7.12 1.75
C MET A 151 -0.44 -5.98 1.56
N GLU A 152 -0.06 -4.74 1.88
CA GLU A 152 -0.99 -3.59 1.79
C GLU A 152 -1.59 -3.39 0.39
N PRO A 153 -0.81 -3.32 -0.70
CA PRO A 153 -1.38 -3.20 -2.05
C PRO A 153 -2.20 -4.42 -2.45
N LEU A 154 -1.78 -5.63 -2.05
CA LEU A 154 -2.53 -6.86 -2.35
C LEU A 154 -3.89 -6.90 -1.64
N LYS A 155 -3.99 -6.36 -0.42
CA LYS A 155 -5.26 -6.22 0.32
C LYS A 155 -6.17 -5.14 -0.27
N ALA A 156 -5.59 -4.05 -0.78
CA ALA A 156 -6.35 -2.96 -1.37
C ALA A 156 -6.95 -3.30 -2.75
N LEU A 157 -6.38 -4.28 -3.44
CA LEU A 157 -6.85 -4.73 -4.74
C LEU A 157 -8.00 -5.73 -4.62
N THR A 158 -8.96 -5.62 -5.53
CA THR A 158 -10.10 -6.55 -5.67
C THR A 158 -9.97 -7.49 -6.86
N LYS A 159 -8.92 -7.33 -7.67
CA LYS A 159 -8.65 -8.18 -8.84
C LYS A 159 -7.95 -9.47 -8.42
N ASP A 160 -8.21 -10.55 -9.14
CA ASP A 160 -7.60 -11.85 -8.86
C ASP A 160 -6.14 -11.93 -9.29
N GLU A 161 -5.75 -11.10 -10.25
CA GLU A 161 -4.41 -11.09 -10.83
C GLU A 161 -3.73 -9.73 -10.66
N VAL A 162 -2.43 -9.77 -10.36
CA VAL A 162 -1.54 -8.62 -10.26
C VAL A 162 -0.26 -8.89 -11.01
N PHE A 163 0.34 -7.86 -11.59
CA PHE A 163 1.66 -7.93 -12.21
C PHE A 163 2.70 -7.39 -11.25
N PHE A 164 3.74 -8.17 -11.02
CA PHE A 164 4.95 -7.72 -10.33
C PHE A 164 6.02 -7.45 -11.36
N GLU A 165 6.47 -6.20 -11.42
CA GLU A 165 7.52 -5.76 -12.33
C GLU A 165 8.75 -5.34 -11.54
N PHE A 166 9.92 -5.67 -12.07
CA PHE A 166 11.20 -5.38 -11.45
C PHE A 166 12.30 -5.30 -12.50
N LYS A 167 13.47 -4.82 -12.10
CA LYS A 167 14.64 -4.79 -12.95
C LYS A 167 15.75 -5.67 -12.38
N ASP A 168 16.14 -5.41 -11.14
CA ASP A 168 17.23 -6.09 -10.43
C ASP A 168 16.94 -6.11 -8.92
N GLU A 169 17.87 -6.62 -8.14
CA GLU A 169 17.76 -6.76 -6.69
C GLU A 169 17.78 -5.44 -5.91
N LEU A 170 18.23 -4.34 -6.52
CA LEU A 170 18.37 -3.03 -5.87
C LEU A 170 17.33 -2.03 -6.36
N SER A 171 16.65 -2.34 -7.45
CA SER A 171 15.63 -1.48 -8.04
C SER A 171 14.27 -1.68 -7.36
N PRO A 172 13.41 -0.65 -7.34
CA PRO A 172 12.07 -0.79 -6.81
C PRO A 172 11.27 -1.88 -7.52
N GLY A 173 10.52 -2.66 -6.74
CA GLY A 173 9.47 -3.52 -7.27
C GLY A 173 8.18 -2.73 -7.48
N LEU A 174 7.41 -3.09 -8.50
CA LEU A 174 6.12 -2.48 -8.78
C LEU A 174 5.04 -3.53 -8.83
N PHE A 175 3.97 -3.31 -8.06
CA PHE A 175 2.71 -3.98 -8.32
C PHE A 175 1.84 -3.12 -9.23
N LYS A 176 1.32 -3.75 -10.29
CA LYS A 176 0.43 -3.12 -11.28
C LYS A 176 -0.75 -4.02 -11.58
N THR A 177 -1.86 -3.39 -11.95
CA THR A 177 -2.98 -4.07 -12.60
C THR A 177 -3.09 -3.61 -14.06
N LEU A 178 -4.00 -4.20 -14.81
CA LEU A 178 -4.34 -3.72 -16.15
C LEU A 178 -5.05 -2.36 -16.12
N ASP A 179 -5.64 -2.02 -14.97
CA ASP A 179 -6.19 -0.70 -14.69
C ASP A 179 -5.07 0.26 -14.28
N ASN A 180 -5.42 1.46 -13.83
CA ASN A 180 -4.45 2.50 -13.48
C ASN A 180 -3.79 2.35 -12.08
N PHE A 181 -3.79 1.15 -11.51
CA PHE A 181 -3.15 0.92 -10.21
C PHE A 181 -1.64 0.71 -10.37
N ILE A 182 -0.87 1.45 -9.61
CA ILE A 182 0.60 1.29 -9.50
C ILE A 182 0.97 1.43 -8.02
N CYS A 183 1.71 0.46 -7.49
CA CYS A 183 2.34 0.55 -6.18
C CYS A 183 3.84 0.30 -6.32
N VAL A 184 4.65 1.22 -5.83
CA VAL A 184 6.11 1.14 -5.84
C VAL A 184 6.58 0.70 -4.46
N ILE A 185 7.39 -0.35 -4.40
CA ILE A 185 7.92 -0.88 -3.15
C ILE A 185 9.45 -0.91 -3.23
N MET A 186 10.09 -0.19 -2.30
CA MET A 186 11.55 -0.16 -2.22
C MET A 186 12.07 -1.45 -1.61
N PRO A 187 13.12 -2.06 -2.20
CA PRO A 187 13.76 -3.22 -1.62
C PRO A 187 14.53 -2.88 -0.35
N LEU A 188 14.68 -3.86 0.52
CA LEU A 188 15.56 -3.79 1.68
C LEU A 188 16.94 -4.29 1.29
N ARG A 189 17.99 -3.57 1.68
CA ARG A 189 19.36 -4.06 1.57
C ARG A 189 19.61 -5.10 2.66
N LEU A 190 19.92 -6.33 2.24
CA LEU A 190 20.40 -7.35 3.14
C LEU A 190 21.92 -7.12 3.33
N ASN A 191 22.31 -6.81 4.56
CA ASN A 191 23.72 -6.73 4.94
C ASN A 191 24.28 -8.11 5.18
#